data_5f1af2c1dce0a44cb4ef238051ed5fed
#
_entry.id   5f1af2c1dce0a44cb4ef238051ed5fed
#
_cell.length_a   1.000
_cell.length_b   1.000
_cell.length_c   1.000
_cell.angle_alpha   90.00
_cell.angle_beta   90.00
_cell.angle_gamma   90.00
#
_symmetry.space_group_name_H-M   'P 1'
#
loop_
_entity.id
_entity.type
_entity.pdbx_description
1 polymer ?
#
loop_
_entity_poly.entity_id
_entity_poly.type
_entity_poly.pdbx_seq_one_letter_code
_entity_poly.pdbx_strand_id
1 'polypeptide(L)'
;MALRLIPNLDVIRPSNSIEVEHAYRYAFSKSGNPKAIVLTRQNLEYLEFENSYEDFITGASIVSEGTEITIFASGSELELAFAVKDVLKKNSIRIVSTPILNKLENADPEILNGLKVGDLNFTIELGRSVGWSTYLGNITKCFSIDEFGTSAPIKSLQEEFKFTVENISSEIKKYLN
;
A
#
# COMPACT_ATOMS: atom_id res chain seq x y z
N MET A 1 1.86 10.68 6.28
CA MET A 1 0.50 10.84 6.85
C MET A 1 0.03 12.28 6.90
N ALA A 2 0.83 13.24 7.38
CA ALA A 2 0.40 14.65 7.50
C ALA A 2 -0.23 15.22 6.21
N LEU A 3 0.34 14.93 5.05
CA LEU A 3 -0.24 15.37 3.76
C LEU A 3 -1.65 14.84 3.51
N ARG A 4 -1.96 13.61 3.94
CA ARG A 4 -3.30 13.01 3.77
C ARG A 4 -4.37 13.62 4.68
N LEU A 5 -3.97 14.43 5.68
CA LEU A 5 -4.89 15.18 6.54
C LEU A 5 -5.26 16.54 5.97
N ILE A 6 -4.63 16.96 4.88
CA ILE A 6 -4.95 18.22 4.20
C ILE A 6 -6.20 18.00 3.34
N PRO A 7 -7.31 18.71 3.61
CA PRO A 7 -8.52 18.57 2.83
C PRO A 7 -8.29 18.78 1.33
N ASN A 8 -8.90 17.93 0.53
CA ASN A 8 -8.84 18.00 -0.95
C ASN A 8 -7.43 17.82 -1.56
N LEU A 9 -6.42 17.40 -0.80
CA LEU A 9 -5.10 17.08 -1.34
C LEU A 9 -5.03 15.58 -1.68
N ASP A 10 -4.88 15.25 -2.95
CA ASP A 10 -4.64 13.88 -3.38
C ASP A 10 -3.15 13.53 -3.20
N VAL A 11 -2.86 12.61 -2.29
CA VAL A 11 -1.49 12.16 -2.02
C VAL A 11 -1.23 10.85 -2.76
N ILE A 12 -0.31 10.90 -3.71
CA ILE A 12 -0.04 9.81 -4.65
C ILE A 12 1.32 9.19 -4.34
N ARG A 13 1.35 7.89 -4.09
CA ARG A 13 2.56 7.09 -3.85
C ARG A 13 2.64 5.94 -4.86
N PRO A 14 3.14 6.18 -6.08
CA PRO A 14 3.26 5.15 -7.08
C PRO A 14 4.41 4.18 -6.74
N SER A 15 4.30 2.94 -7.18
CA SER A 15 5.21 1.84 -6.84
C SER A 15 6.09 1.37 -8.01
N ASN A 16 5.62 1.49 -9.25
CA ASN A 16 6.36 1.11 -10.45
C ASN A 16 6.27 2.19 -11.54
N SER A 17 6.90 1.97 -12.68
CA SER A 17 6.93 2.94 -13.80
C SER A 17 5.54 3.23 -14.38
N ILE A 18 4.65 2.24 -14.41
CA ILE A 18 3.28 2.38 -14.93
C ILE A 18 2.47 3.27 -13.99
N GLU A 19 2.53 3.02 -12.69
CA GLU A 19 1.87 3.89 -11.71
C GLU A 19 2.48 5.30 -11.67
N VAL A 20 3.78 5.45 -11.93
CA VAL A 20 4.41 6.78 -12.08
C VAL A 20 3.83 7.51 -13.29
N GLU A 21 3.69 6.85 -14.44
CA GLU A 21 3.03 7.44 -15.61
C GLU A 21 1.59 7.87 -15.27
N HIS A 22 0.82 6.99 -14.65
CA HIS A 22 -0.55 7.28 -14.22
C HIS A 22 -0.61 8.45 -13.23
N ALA A 23 0.34 8.54 -12.29
CA ALA A 23 0.44 9.62 -11.32
C ALA A 23 0.64 10.98 -12.00
N TYR A 24 1.53 11.08 -12.97
CA TYR A 24 1.74 12.30 -13.74
C TYR A 24 0.54 12.62 -14.65
N ARG A 25 -0.02 11.63 -15.33
CA ARG A 25 -1.24 11.80 -16.13
C ARG A 25 -2.38 12.35 -15.27
N TYR A 26 -2.56 11.80 -14.08
CA TYR A 26 -3.55 12.27 -13.11
C TYR A 26 -3.23 13.66 -12.58
N ALA A 27 -1.96 13.95 -12.26
CA ALA A 27 -1.54 15.25 -11.75
C ALA A 27 -1.84 16.40 -12.75
N PHE A 28 -1.69 16.15 -14.04
CA PHE A 28 -1.97 17.12 -15.10
C PHE A 28 -3.42 17.07 -15.62
N SER A 29 -4.26 16.20 -15.08
CA SER A 29 -5.67 16.16 -15.43
C SER A 29 -6.41 17.41 -14.92
N LYS A 30 -7.57 17.71 -15.53
CA LYS A 30 -8.41 18.84 -15.12
C LYS A 30 -9.17 18.62 -13.81
N SER A 31 -8.87 17.58 -13.03
CA SER A 31 -9.50 17.39 -11.72
C SER A 31 -9.08 18.52 -10.78
N GLY A 32 -10.04 19.12 -10.06
CA GLY A 32 -9.85 20.37 -9.33
C GLY A 32 -8.97 20.31 -8.07
N ASN A 33 -8.64 19.11 -7.58
CA ASN A 33 -7.84 18.95 -6.37
C ASN A 33 -6.35 19.13 -6.64
N PRO A 34 -5.58 19.79 -5.75
CA PRO A 34 -4.12 19.74 -5.77
C PRO A 34 -3.63 18.31 -5.52
N LYS A 35 -2.46 18.00 -6.07
CA LYS A 35 -1.87 16.64 -6.00
C LYS A 35 -0.44 16.71 -5.51
N ALA A 36 -0.07 15.79 -4.60
CA ALA A 36 1.28 15.60 -4.13
C ALA A 36 1.77 14.21 -4.55
N ILE A 37 2.77 14.13 -5.42
CA ILE A 37 3.41 12.87 -5.80
C ILE A 37 4.60 12.66 -4.88
N VAL A 38 4.60 11.56 -4.13
CA VAL A 38 5.64 11.19 -3.17
C VAL A 38 6.40 9.98 -3.72
N LEU A 39 7.65 10.21 -4.13
CA LEU A 39 8.51 9.19 -4.69
C LEU A 39 9.60 8.78 -3.68
N THR A 40 10.05 7.53 -3.78
CA THR A 40 11.22 7.05 -3.03
C THR A 40 12.52 7.56 -3.66
N ARG A 41 13.57 7.68 -2.85
CA ARG A 41 14.96 7.90 -3.31
C ARG A 41 15.75 6.60 -3.42
N GLN A 42 15.17 5.49 -3.02
CA GLN A 42 15.79 4.17 -3.10
C GLN A 42 15.57 3.58 -4.50
N ASN A 43 16.52 2.76 -4.94
CA ASN A 43 16.31 1.89 -6.09
C ASN A 43 15.29 0.82 -5.68
N LEU A 44 14.31 0.59 -6.54
CA LEU A 44 13.31 -0.46 -6.37
C LEU A 44 13.53 -1.54 -7.42
N GLU A 45 13.24 -2.79 -7.06
CA GLU A 45 13.14 -3.87 -8.03
C GLU A 45 11.95 -3.61 -8.97
N TYR A 46 12.09 -4.05 -10.21
CA TYR A 46 11.00 -3.94 -11.17
C TYR A 46 9.88 -4.91 -10.81
N LEU A 47 8.71 -4.37 -10.50
CA LEU A 47 7.50 -5.15 -10.26
C LEU A 47 6.71 -5.28 -11.55
N GLU A 48 6.58 -6.52 -12.03
CA GLU A 48 5.84 -6.85 -13.23
C GLU A 48 4.35 -7.00 -12.93
N PHE A 49 3.64 -5.89 -12.94
CA PHE A 49 2.19 -5.85 -12.96
C PHE A 49 1.72 -4.63 -13.74
N GLU A 50 0.52 -4.74 -14.27
CA GLU A 50 -0.17 -3.65 -14.96
C GLU A 50 -1.50 -3.38 -14.25
N ASN A 51 -1.85 -2.11 -14.14
CA ASN A 51 -3.17 -1.66 -13.74
C ASN A 51 -3.65 -0.59 -14.72
N SER A 52 -4.95 -0.51 -14.92
CA SER A 52 -5.51 0.51 -15.79
C SER A 52 -5.41 1.90 -15.14
N TYR A 53 -5.41 2.94 -15.96
CA TYR A 53 -5.48 4.31 -15.45
C TYR A 53 -6.79 4.55 -14.67
N GLU A 54 -7.87 3.95 -15.13
CA GLU A 54 -9.19 4.00 -14.51
C GLU A 54 -9.17 3.42 -13.10
N ASP A 55 -8.55 2.24 -12.91
CA ASP A 55 -8.37 1.64 -11.58
C ASP A 55 -7.45 2.49 -10.70
N PHE A 56 -6.33 2.97 -11.26
CA PHE A 56 -5.39 3.82 -10.52
C PHE A 56 -6.05 5.05 -9.91
N ILE A 57 -6.91 5.75 -10.66
CA ILE A 57 -7.57 6.97 -10.16
C ILE A 57 -8.69 6.72 -9.15
N THR A 58 -9.16 5.46 -9.00
CA THR A 58 -10.06 5.09 -7.89
C THR A 58 -9.34 5.06 -6.55
N GLY A 59 -8.01 4.93 -6.56
CA GLY A 59 -7.14 4.96 -5.39
C GLY A 59 -6.49 3.62 -5.04
N ALA A 60 -7.01 2.49 -5.53
CA ALA A 60 -6.45 1.17 -5.30
C ALA A 60 -6.73 0.22 -6.48
N SER A 61 -5.81 -0.72 -6.71
CA SER A 61 -5.91 -1.74 -7.76
C SER A 61 -5.44 -3.09 -7.26
N ILE A 62 -6.14 -4.17 -7.63
CA ILE A 62 -5.65 -5.53 -7.40
C ILE A 62 -4.50 -5.79 -8.38
N VAL A 63 -3.30 -6.02 -7.87
CA VAL A 63 -2.09 -6.25 -8.67
C VAL A 63 -1.59 -7.69 -8.61
N SER A 64 -2.15 -8.48 -7.71
CA SER A 64 -1.91 -9.92 -7.64
C SER A 64 -3.10 -10.60 -6.98
N GLU A 65 -3.67 -11.60 -7.62
CA GLU A 65 -4.84 -12.32 -7.12
C GLU A 65 -4.50 -13.27 -5.96
N GLY A 66 -5.50 -13.51 -5.12
CA GLY A 66 -5.50 -14.43 -4.00
C GLY A 66 -6.90 -14.58 -3.42
N THR A 67 -7.11 -15.54 -2.52
CA THR A 67 -8.44 -15.90 -2.01
C THR A 67 -8.55 -15.99 -0.48
N GLU A 68 -7.45 -15.89 0.27
CA GLU A 68 -7.42 -16.10 1.72
C GLU A 68 -7.05 -14.83 2.50
N ILE A 69 -6.04 -14.10 2.03
CA ILE A 69 -5.45 -12.96 2.72
C ILE A 69 -5.37 -11.79 1.77
N THR A 70 -5.60 -10.57 2.27
CA THR A 70 -5.33 -9.35 1.51
C THR A 70 -4.18 -8.56 2.16
N ILE A 71 -3.20 -8.16 1.34
CA ILE A 71 -2.16 -7.22 1.74
C ILE A 71 -2.29 -5.96 0.89
N PHE A 72 -2.53 -4.84 1.54
CA PHE A 72 -2.53 -3.51 0.95
C PHE A 72 -1.16 -2.86 1.15
N ALA A 73 -0.61 -2.27 0.11
CA ALA A 73 0.64 -1.52 0.21
C ALA A 73 0.63 -0.31 -0.74
N SER A 74 1.47 0.68 -0.50
CA SER A 74 1.61 1.85 -1.35
C SER A 74 3.07 2.21 -1.60
N GLY A 75 3.39 2.70 -2.79
CA GLY A 75 4.74 3.13 -3.13
C GLY A 75 5.78 1.99 -3.03
N SER A 76 6.94 2.29 -2.48
CA SER A 76 8.05 1.36 -2.34
C SER A 76 7.73 0.08 -1.56
N GLU A 77 6.74 0.13 -0.68
CA GLU A 77 6.39 -1.00 0.19
C GLU A 77 5.64 -2.11 -0.55
N LEU A 78 5.22 -1.86 -1.79
CA LEU A 78 4.61 -2.90 -2.63
C LEU A 78 5.59 -4.03 -2.96
N GLU A 79 6.88 -3.70 -3.16
CA GLU A 79 7.96 -4.69 -3.32
C GLU A 79 8.02 -5.64 -2.10
N LEU A 80 7.95 -5.07 -0.90
CA LEU A 80 7.95 -5.84 0.34
C LEU A 80 6.72 -6.75 0.46
N ALA A 81 5.55 -6.27 0.01
CA ALA A 81 4.31 -7.06 -0.01
C ALA A 81 4.43 -8.29 -0.93
N PHE A 82 5.02 -8.13 -2.13
CA PHE A 82 5.28 -9.25 -3.03
C PHE A 82 6.29 -10.24 -2.42
N ALA A 83 7.38 -9.77 -1.83
CA ALA A 83 8.36 -10.63 -1.16
C ALA A 83 7.76 -11.41 0.01
N VAL A 84 6.86 -10.81 0.79
CA VAL A 84 6.10 -11.48 1.85
C VAL A 84 5.19 -12.56 1.27
N LYS A 85 4.47 -12.28 0.17
CA LYS A 85 3.66 -13.28 -0.54
C LYS A 85 4.50 -14.48 -0.96
N ASP A 86 5.69 -14.25 -1.49
CA ASP A 86 6.60 -15.32 -1.92
C ASP A 86 7.08 -16.21 -0.78
N VAL A 87 7.27 -15.67 0.41
CA VAL A 87 7.62 -16.44 1.62
C VAL A 87 6.42 -17.23 2.15
N LEU A 88 5.21 -16.69 2.01
CA LEU A 88 3.96 -17.30 2.48
C LEU A 88 3.26 -18.15 1.40
N LYS A 89 3.99 -18.79 0.51
CA LYS A 89 3.53 -19.55 -0.69
C LYS A 89 2.38 -20.53 -0.46
N LYS A 90 2.19 -21.02 0.77
CA LYS A 90 1.12 -21.96 1.11
C LYS A 90 -0.24 -21.31 1.22
N ASN A 91 -0.27 -19.97 1.32
CA ASN A 91 -1.48 -19.18 1.47
C ASN A 91 -1.77 -18.44 0.18
N SER A 92 -3.03 -18.32 -0.15
CA SER A 92 -3.47 -17.58 -1.32
C SER A 92 -3.63 -16.10 -0.98
N ILE A 93 -2.59 -15.30 -1.27
CA ILE A 93 -2.50 -13.89 -0.89
C ILE A 93 -2.84 -13.00 -2.08
N ARG A 94 -3.84 -12.13 -1.93
CA ARG A 94 -4.12 -11.00 -2.79
C ARG A 94 -3.24 -9.82 -2.41
N ILE A 95 -2.64 -9.15 -3.40
CA ILE A 95 -1.93 -7.88 -3.21
C ILE A 95 -2.72 -6.76 -3.88
N VAL A 96 -2.94 -5.70 -3.12
CA VAL A 96 -3.62 -4.50 -3.57
C VAL A 96 -2.65 -3.32 -3.49
N SER A 97 -2.31 -2.75 -4.64
CA SER A 97 -1.63 -1.46 -4.68
C SER A 97 -2.61 -0.36 -4.32
N THR A 98 -2.19 0.54 -3.43
CA THR A 98 -3.03 1.64 -2.95
C THR A 98 -2.31 2.97 -3.12
N PRO A 99 -2.08 3.41 -4.38
CA PRO A 99 -1.31 4.61 -4.67
C PRO A 99 -1.97 5.89 -4.17
N ILE A 100 -3.31 5.96 -4.07
CA ILE A 100 -4.03 7.17 -3.64
C ILE A 100 -5.02 6.81 -2.52
N LEU A 101 -4.49 6.44 -1.35
CA LEU A 101 -5.28 5.93 -0.22
C LEU A 101 -6.46 6.85 0.16
N ASN A 102 -6.29 8.16 0.15
CA ASN A 102 -7.35 9.10 0.53
C ASN A 102 -8.54 9.16 -0.46
N LYS A 103 -8.41 8.62 -1.66
CA LYS A 103 -9.56 8.43 -2.57
C LYS A 103 -10.57 7.42 -2.06
N LEU A 104 -10.11 6.47 -1.25
CA LEU A 104 -10.96 5.42 -0.70
C LEU A 104 -11.90 5.92 0.41
N GLU A 105 -11.72 7.14 0.93
CA GLU A 105 -12.60 7.74 1.95
C GLU A 105 -14.06 7.79 1.52
N ASN A 106 -14.29 8.06 0.23
CA ASN A 106 -15.63 8.17 -0.34
C ASN A 106 -15.92 7.08 -1.39
N ALA A 107 -15.15 6.00 -1.38
CA ALA A 107 -15.36 4.89 -2.31
C ALA A 107 -16.62 4.11 -1.94
N ASP A 108 -17.29 3.58 -2.96
CA ASP A 108 -18.44 2.70 -2.77
C ASP A 108 -18.05 1.49 -1.90
N PRO A 109 -18.85 1.13 -0.89
CA PRO A 109 -18.60 -0.06 -0.07
C PRO A 109 -18.42 -1.35 -0.87
N GLU A 110 -19.09 -1.50 -2.02
CA GLU A 110 -18.92 -2.65 -2.91
C GLU A 110 -17.50 -2.69 -3.50
N ILE A 111 -16.96 -1.54 -3.89
CA ILE A 111 -15.57 -1.42 -4.38
C ILE A 111 -14.60 -1.80 -3.25
N LEU A 112 -14.75 -1.23 -2.05
CA LEU A 112 -13.89 -1.53 -0.92
C LEU A 112 -13.92 -3.00 -0.51
N ASN A 113 -15.09 -3.63 -0.57
CA ASN A 113 -15.24 -5.06 -0.30
C ASN A 113 -14.65 -5.90 -1.43
N GLY A 114 -14.77 -5.46 -2.69
CA GLY A 114 -14.17 -6.13 -3.85
C GLY A 114 -12.64 -6.18 -3.82
N LEU A 115 -11.98 -5.22 -3.14
CA LEU A 115 -10.53 -5.23 -2.96
C LEU A 115 -10.05 -6.33 -2.00
N LYS A 116 -10.90 -6.79 -1.08
CA LYS A 116 -10.55 -7.74 -0.02
C LYS A 116 -10.92 -9.16 -0.38
N VAL A 117 -10.20 -10.09 0.21
CA VAL A 117 -10.54 -11.52 0.25
C VAL A 117 -10.33 -12.06 1.66
N GLY A 118 -11.19 -12.95 2.09
CA GLY A 118 -11.14 -13.48 3.46
C GLY A 118 -11.26 -12.40 4.54
N ASP A 119 -11.02 -12.83 5.78
CA ASP A 119 -11.14 -11.96 6.96
C ASP A 119 -9.81 -11.30 7.37
N LEU A 120 -8.68 -11.81 6.84
CA LEU A 120 -7.35 -11.35 7.19
C LEU A 120 -6.86 -10.27 6.21
N ASN A 121 -6.86 -9.03 6.69
CA ASN A 121 -6.47 -7.86 5.92
C ASN A 121 -5.30 -7.14 6.58
N PHE A 122 -4.18 -7.03 5.89
CA PHE A 122 -2.95 -6.41 6.37
C PHE A 122 -2.60 -5.18 5.53
N THR A 123 -1.87 -4.23 6.14
CA THR A 123 -1.31 -3.09 5.41
C THR A 123 0.19 -2.98 5.64
N ILE A 124 0.94 -2.56 4.63
CA ILE A 124 2.39 -2.33 4.70
C ILE A 124 2.67 -0.93 4.17
N GLU A 125 3.09 -0.02 5.04
CA GLU A 125 3.47 1.35 4.65
C GLU A 125 4.48 1.94 5.64
N LEU A 126 5.59 2.48 5.14
CA LEU A 126 6.56 3.29 5.90
C LEU A 126 5.95 4.66 6.24
N GLY A 127 5.00 4.63 7.14
CA GLY A 127 4.23 5.79 7.60
C GLY A 127 3.38 5.39 8.79
N ARG A 128 2.60 6.32 9.34
CA ARG A 128 1.71 6.02 10.44
C ARG A 128 0.52 5.17 9.99
N SER A 129 0.08 4.26 10.87
CA SER A 129 -1.07 3.39 10.67
C SER A 129 -2.40 4.15 10.51
N VAL A 130 -2.47 5.37 11.06
CA VAL A 130 -3.67 6.23 11.01
C VAL A 130 -4.15 6.45 9.57
N GLY A 131 -5.41 6.19 9.34
CA GLY A 131 -6.07 6.34 8.04
C GLY A 131 -6.35 5.02 7.33
N TRP A 132 -5.52 4.00 7.49
CA TRP A 132 -5.77 2.72 6.82
C TRP A 132 -7.10 2.09 7.23
N SER A 133 -7.35 1.95 8.53
CA SER A 133 -8.62 1.43 9.04
C SER A 133 -9.80 2.39 8.79
N THR A 134 -9.54 3.70 8.76
CA THR A 134 -10.57 4.70 8.47
C THR A 134 -11.10 4.55 7.04
N TYR A 135 -10.21 4.32 6.08
CA TYR A 135 -10.57 4.25 4.66
C TYR A 135 -10.95 2.83 4.21
N LEU A 136 -10.32 1.80 4.77
CA LEU A 136 -10.55 0.41 4.37
C LEU A 136 -11.45 -0.37 5.33
N GLY A 137 -11.73 0.16 6.53
CA GLY A 137 -12.52 -0.54 7.54
C GLY A 137 -11.72 -1.65 8.23
N ASN A 138 -12.20 -2.90 8.21
CA ASN A 138 -11.59 -4.00 8.94
C ASN A 138 -10.18 -4.34 8.48
N ILE A 139 -9.17 -3.90 9.24
CA ILE A 139 -7.76 -4.22 9.07
C ILE A 139 -7.29 -5.04 10.27
N THR A 140 -6.75 -6.22 10.00
CA THR A 140 -6.23 -7.15 11.02
C THR A 140 -4.98 -6.58 11.71
N LYS A 141 -4.03 -6.08 10.91
CA LYS A 141 -2.81 -5.43 11.41
C LYS A 141 -2.22 -4.50 10.38
N CYS A 142 -1.77 -3.33 10.85
CA CYS A 142 -0.95 -2.42 10.08
C CYS A 142 0.54 -2.67 10.41
N PHE A 143 1.35 -2.91 9.38
CA PHE A 143 2.80 -2.80 9.47
C PHE A 143 3.16 -1.36 9.11
N SER A 144 3.54 -0.57 10.12
CA SER A 144 3.66 0.89 10.05
C SER A 144 4.76 1.37 10.99
N ILE A 145 5.14 2.64 10.88
CA ILE A 145 6.03 3.32 11.83
C ILE A 145 5.20 4.39 12.53
N ASP A 146 4.77 4.12 13.77
CA ASP A 146 3.94 5.02 14.57
C ASP A 146 4.75 5.85 15.58
N GLU A 147 6.06 5.82 15.49
CA GLU A 147 7.01 6.59 16.28
C GLU A 147 7.88 7.50 15.40
N PHE A 148 8.72 8.32 16.02
CA PHE A 148 9.67 9.16 15.29
C PHE A 148 10.70 8.29 14.56
N GLY A 149 10.94 8.59 13.28
CA GLY A 149 12.01 7.98 12.52
C GLY A 149 13.40 8.42 13.02
N THR A 150 14.42 7.64 12.72
CA THR A 150 15.81 7.95 12.98
C THR A 150 16.60 8.01 11.68
N SER A 151 17.83 8.49 11.74
CA SER A 151 18.72 8.59 10.57
C SER A 151 19.81 7.53 10.64
N ALA A 152 19.73 6.54 9.75
CA ALA A 152 20.69 5.45 9.62
C ALA A 152 20.67 4.89 8.18
N PRO A 153 21.60 4.01 7.80
CA PRO A 153 21.51 3.26 6.55
C PRO A 153 20.18 2.47 6.47
N ILE A 154 19.61 2.40 5.26
CA ILE A 154 18.25 1.84 5.08
C ILE A 154 18.09 0.43 5.67
N LYS A 155 19.10 -0.44 5.53
CA LYS A 155 19.04 -1.80 6.09
C LYS A 155 18.91 -1.81 7.61
N SER A 156 19.68 -0.96 8.29
CA SER A 156 19.61 -0.82 9.75
C SER A 156 18.25 -0.31 10.20
N LEU A 157 17.66 0.64 9.45
CA LEU A 157 16.31 1.14 9.72
C LEU A 157 15.25 0.06 9.52
N GLN A 158 15.36 -0.73 8.46
CA GLN A 158 14.45 -1.84 8.22
C GLN A 158 14.48 -2.88 9.35
N GLU A 159 15.67 -3.18 9.87
CA GLU A 159 15.84 -4.10 11.01
C GLU A 159 15.29 -3.49 12.31
N GLU A 160 15.63 -2.24 12.62
CA GLU A 160 15.20 -1.52 13.82
C GLU A 160 13.68 -1.42 13.89
N PHE A 161 13.05 -0.99 12.81
CA PHE A 161 11.59 -0.87 12.71
C PHE A 161 10.89 -2.17 12.35
N LYS A 162 11.62 -3.29 12.25
CA LYS A 162 11.08 -4.61 11.91
C LYS A 162 10.34 -4.63 10.56
N PHE A 163 10.78 -3.78 9.64
CA PHE A 163 10.23 -3.66 8.29
C PHE A 163 10.98 -4.58 7.32
N THR A 164 11.03 -5.86 7.65
CA THR A 164 11.69 -6.92 6.87
C THR A 164 10.70 -8.00 6.48
N VAL A 165 11.00 -8.71 5.40
CA VAL A 165 10.18 -9.83 4.90
C VAL A 165 10.00 -10.89 5.97
N GLU A 166 11.07 -11.23 6.70
CA GLU A 166 11.10 -12.26 7.74
C GLU A 166 10.17 -11.89 8.89
N ASN A 167 10.26 -10.64 9.37
CA ASN A 167 9.45 -10.20 10.50
C ASN A 167 7.97 -10.12 10.12
N ILE A 168 7.65 -9.48 8.97
CA ILE A 168 6.26 -9.32 8.53
C ILE A 168 5.63 -10.69 8.26
N SER A 169 6.33 -11.59 7.57
CA SER A 169 5.85 -12.95 7.32
C SER A 169 5.62 -13.73 8.61
N SER A 170 6.54 -13.60 9.59
CA SER A 170 6.41 -14.24 10.90
C SER A 170 5.20 -13.73 11.67
N GLU A 171 4.95 -12.41 11.63
CA GLU A 171 3.79 -11.80 12.28
C GLU A 171 2.47 -12.24 11.61
N ILE A 172 2.39 -12.26 10.28
CA ILE A 172 1.19 -12.74 9.56
C ILE A 172 0.88 -14.21 9.93
N LYS A 173 1.91 -15.08 10.02
CA LYS A 173 1.72 -16.47 10.40
C LYS A 173 1.02 -16.66 11.73
N LYS A 174 1.12 -15.74 12.67
CA LYS A 174 0.42 -15.81 13.97
C LYS A 174 -1.11 -15.76 13.86
N TYR A 175 -1.61 -15.24 12.76
CA TYR A 175 -3.05 -15.13 12.48
C TYR A 175 -3.59 -16.29 11.65
N LEU A 176 -2.70 -17.17 11.17
CA LEU A 176 -3.04 -18.32 10.30
C LEU A 176 -3.22 -19.62 11.06
N ASN A 177 -3.00 -19.61 12.37
CA ASN A 177 -3.07 -20.79 13.26
C ASN A 177 -4.38 -20.82 14.04
#